data_532a46748c7b31650e27adc4644802e3
#
_entry.id   532a46748c7b31650e27adc4644802e3
#
_cell.length_a   1.000
_cell.length_b   1.000
_cell.length_c   1.000
_cell.angle_alpha   90.00
_cell.angle_beta   90.00
_cell.angle_gamma   90.00
#
_symmetry.space_group_name_H-M   'P 1'
#
loop_
_entity.id
_entity.type
_entity.pdbx_description
1 polymer ?
#
loop_
_entity_poly.entity_id
_entity_poly.type
_entity_poly.pdbx_seq_one_letter_code
_entity_poly.pdbx_strand_id
1 'polypeptide(L)'
;YTQGAGAIALLITENPSILTIDNAWGIATKSENDFFKPRRTFNKKDLINEIINKLNLNISDSDFEEKFSESIFWNNNSEIIEVFKDEPVFDGQFSNACYVDRMQEAFIHFEKNQKTDFLNEWDHIIFHLPYAFHGRRMIFNNWFNWIKKDEKFSDLLNEIGSEDDELFTKKAYKSNIYK
;
A
#
# COMPACT_ATOMS: atom_id res chain seq x y z
N TYR A 1 0.87 14.16 -5.36
CA TYR A 1 2.16 13.47 -5.53
C TYR A 1 2.70 13.12 -4.15
N THR A 2 2.77 11.83 -3.84
CA THR A 2 3.23 11.31 -2.54
C THR A 2 4.62 10.68 -2.63
N GLN A 3 5.24 10.69 -3.80
CA GLN A 3 6.58 10.15 -4.01
C GLN A 3 7.63 11.23 -3.77
N GLY A 4 8.59 10.94 -2.91
CA GLY A 4 9.75 11.78 -2.62
C GLY A 4 11.01 10.93 -2.48
N ALA A 5 12.16 11.59 -2.44
CA ALA A 5 13.42 10.96 -2.13
C ALA A 5 13.81 11.29 -0.68
N GLY A 6 14.31 10.30 0.03
CA GLY A 6 14.78 10.44 1.40
C GLY A 6 15.88 9.43 1.73
N ALA A 7 16.68 9.74 2.73
CA ALA A 7 17.66 8.84 3.27
C ALA A 7 17.55 8.83 4.81
N ILE A 8 17.61 7.65 5.40
CA ILE A 8 17.57 7.45 6.85
C ILE A 8 18.79 6.61 7.23
N ALA A 9 19.52 7.04 8.24
CA ALA A 9 20.59 6.28 8.86
C ALA A 9 20.14 5.82 10.25
N LEU A 10 20.24 4.52 10.53
CA LEU A 10 19.89 3.91 11.81
C LEU A 10 21.15 3.26 12.40
N LEU A 11 21.47 3.61 13.64
CA LEU A 11 22.47 2.91 14.41
C LEU A 11 21.81 1.78 15.20
N ILE A 12 22.19 0.54 14.89
CA ILE A 12 21.68 -0.66 15.57
C ILE A 12 22.71 -1.07 16.63
N THR A 13 22.27 -1.21 17.87
CA THR A 13 23.11 -1.58 19.01
C THR A 13 22.42 -2.60 19.90
N GLU A 14 23.17 -3.32 20.74
CA GLU A 14 22.61 -4.23 21.74
C GLU A 14 21.82 -3.53 22.85
N ASN A 15 22.16 -2.28 23.15
CA ASN A 15 21.51 -1.46 24.17
C ASN A 15 20.98 -0.18 23.53
N PRO A 16 19.83 -0.21 22.84
CA PRO A 16 19.27 0.96 22.18
C PRO A 16 18.70 1.95 23.21
N SER A 17 18.87 3.25 22.94
CA SER A 17 18.35 4.33 23.80
C SER A 17 17.02 4.90 23.30
N ILE A 18 16.61 4.60 22.07
CA ILE A 18 15.43 5.22 21.45
C ILE A 18 14.33 4.20 21.20
N LEU A 19 14.66 3.07 20.59
CA LEU A 19 13.69 2.06 20.15
C LEU A 19 14.28 0.67 20.25
N THR A 20 13.54 -0.26 20.83
CA THR A 20 13.85 -1.69 20.81
C THR A 20 12.91 -2.39 19.83
N ILE A 21 13.47 -3.23 18.96
CA ILE A 21 12.67 -4.08 18.07
C ILE A 21 12.41 -5.40 18.81
N ASP A 22 11.16 -5.69 19.08
CA ASP A 22 10.74 -6.93 19.74
C ASP A 22 10.77 -8.13 18.79
N ASN A 23 10.72 -9.33 19.34
CA ASN A 23 10.63 -10.58 18.58
C ASN A 23 9.20 -10.94 18.14
N ALA A 24 8.21 -10.18 18.57
CA ALA A 24 6.82 -10.36 18.19
C ALA A 24 6.49 -9.61 16.90
N TRP A 25 6.10 -10.33 15.86
CA TRP A 25 5.83 -9.78 14.53
C TRP A 25 4.48 -10.22 14.00
N GLY A 26 3.73 -9.25 13.46
CA GLY A 26 2.61 -9.51 12.57
C GLY A 26 2.99 -9.19 11.12
N ILE A 27 2.90 -10.18 10.25
CA ILE A 27 3.31 -10.04 8.85
C ILE A 27 2.16 -10.47 7.93
N ALA A 28 1.88 -9.63 6.94
CA ALA A 28 1.01 -9.94 5.82
C ALA A 28 1.59 -9.35 4.54
N THR A 29 1.64 -10.15 3.48
CA THR A 29 2.15 -9.73 2.17
C THR A 29 1.28 -10.28 1.07
N LYS A 30 0.98 -9.45 0.08
CA LYS A 30 0.27 -9.85 -1.13
C LYS A 30 0.65 -8.92 -2.28
N SER A 31 0.76 -9.46 -3.48
CA SER A 31 0.93 -8.65 -4.68
C SER A 31 -0.44 -8.15 -5.12
N GLU A 32 -0.63 -6.84 -5.15
CA GLU A 32 -1.89 -6.19 -5.54
C GLU A 32 -1.64 -5.10 -6.56
N ASN A 33 -2.63 -4.86 -7.42
CA ASN A 33 -2.58 -3.82 -8.45
C ASN A 33 -3.30 -2.54 -8.00
N ASP A 34 -3.14 -2.15 -6.75
CA ASP A 34 -3.77 -0.97 -6.15
C ASP A 34 -3.08 0.35 -6.52
N PHE A 35 -1.81 0.25 -6.90
CA PHE A 35 -0.98 1.37 -7.29
C PHE A 35 0.11 0.90 -8.27
N PHE A 36 -0.01 1.23 -9.56
CA PHE A 36 0.92 0.78 -10.59
C PHE A 36 1.15 1.81 -11.69
N LYS A 37 2.31 1.73 -12.33
CA LYS A 37 2.62 2.52 -13.53
C LYS A 37 2.26 1.69 -14.77
N PRO A 38 1.31 2.15 -15.60
CA PRO A 38 0.98 1.47 -16.84
C PRO A 38 2.20 1.34 -17.75
N ARG A 39 2.39 0.16 -18.28
CA ARG A 39 3.44 -0.17 -19.25
C ARG A 39 2.81 -0.50 -20.59
N ARG A 40 3.36 0.04 -21.67
CA ARG A 40 3.04 -0.36 -23.02
C ARG A 40 4.29 -0.91 -23.69
N THR A 41 4.13 -1.97 -24.44
CA THR A 41 5.20 -2.61 -25.20
C THR A 41 4.88 -2.50 -26.69
N PHE A 42 5.89 -2.19 -27.47
CA PHE A 42 5.81 -2.12 -28.93
C PHE A 42 6.91 -3.00 -29.51
N ASN A 43 6.57 -3.80 -30.53
CA ASN A 43 7.58 -4.48 -31.32
C ASN A 43 8.27 -3.45 -32.25
N LYS A 44 9.60 -3.47 -32.29
CA LYS A 44 10.38 -2.52 -33.11
C LYS A 44 10.06 -2.61 -34.58
N LYS A 45 9.95 -3.83 -35.13
CA LYS A 45 9.63 -4.04 -36.54
C LYS A 45 8.26 -3.51 -36.92
N ASP A 46 7.25 -3.77 -36.07
CA ASP A 46 5.90 -3.28 -36.29
C ASP A 46 5.86 -1.75 -36.28
N LEU A 47 6.58 -1.12 -35.35
CA LEU A 47 6.68 0.33 -35.28
C LEU A 47 7.37 0.94 -36.50
N ILE A 48 8.48 0.33 -36.96
CA ILE A 48 9.18 0.76 -38.20
C ILE A 48 8.23 0.66 -39.37
N ASN A 49 7.59 -0.49 -39.59
CA ASN A 49 6.66 -0.72 -40.68
C ASN A 49 5.51 0.28 -40.68
N GLU A 50 4.96 0.58 -39.50
CA GLU A 50 3.90 1.59 -39.37
C GLU A 50 4.39 2.99 -39.78
N ILE A 51 5.59 3.40 -39.35
CA ILE A 51 6.20 4.68 -39.72
C ILE A 51 6.44 4.77 -41.23
N ILE A 52 7.08 3.75 -41.81
CA ILE A 52 7.36 3.68 -43.24
C ILE A 52 6.08 3.80 -44.07
N ASN A 53 5.06 3.03 -43.70
CA ASN A 53 3.79 3.00 -44.41
C ASN A 53 3.01 4.33 -44.27
N LYS A 54 2.92 4.89 -43.08
CA LYS A 54 2.18 6.14 -42.83
C LYS A 54 2.83 7.36 -43.47
N LEU A 55 4.14 7.38 -43.52
CA LEU A 55 4.89 8.48 -44.13
C LEU A 55 5.22 8.25 -45.63
N ASN A 56 4.79 7.11 -46.18
CA ASN A 56 5.12 6.70 -47.55
C ASN A 56 6.63 6.78 -47.87
N LEU A 57 7.46 6.31 -46.92
CA LEU A 57 8.90 6.34 -47.07
C LEU A 57 9.32 5.18 -47.98
N ASN A 58 10.24 5.45 -48.90
CA ASN A 58 10.87 4.43 -49.74
C ASN A 58 12.19 3.96 -49.10
N ILE A 59 12.09 3.35 -47.92
CA ILE A 59 13.23 2.86 -47.15
C ILE A 59 12.91 1.41 -46.77
N SER A 60 13.90 0.51 -46.91
CA SER A 60 13.76 -0.86 -46.44
C SER A 60 14.00 -0.95 -44.91
N ASP A 61 13.48 -2.02 -44.28
CA ASP A 61 13.71 -2.29 -42.88
C ASP A 61 15.20 -2.37 -42.55
N SER A 62 16.00 -2.98 -43.45
CA SER A 62 17.44 -3.10 -43.29
C SER A 62 18.17 -1.75 -43.33
N ASP A 63 17.76 -0.84 -44.21
CA ASP A 63 18.34 0.50 -44.28
C ASP A 63 17.98 1.34 -43.02
N PHE A 64 16.79 1.12 -42.49
CA PHE A 64 16.38 1.77 -41.24
C PHE A 64 17.21 1.28 -40.07
N GLU A 65 17.38 -0.03 -39.92
CA GLU A 65 18.18 -0.64 -38.86
C GLU A 65 19.63 -0.20 -38.91
N GLU A 66 20.25 -0.14 -40.13
CA GLU A 66 21.62 0.32 -40.31
C GLU A 66 21.80 1.77 -39.84
N LYS A 67 20.87 2.67 -40.21
CA LYS A 67 20.95 4.09 -39.87
C LYS A 67 20.73 4.34 -38.36
N PHE A 68 20.00 3.50 -37.67
CA PHE A 68 19.74 3.62 -36.27
C PHE A 68 20.60 2.71 -35.38
N SER A 69 21.53 1.94 -35.97
CA SER A 69 22.41 1.02 -35.25
C SER A 69 23.25 1.68 -34.15
N GLU A 70 23.58 2.95 -34.30
CA GLU A 70 24.37 3.73 -33.33
C GLU A 70 23.49 4.48 -32.31
N SER A 71 22.18 4.45 -32.46
CA SER A 71 21.26 5.12 -31.54
C SER A 71 21.20 4.40 -30.20
N ILE A 72 21.56 5.10 -29.12
CA ILE A 72 21.43 4.57 -27.73
C ILE A 72 20.02 4.11 -27.44
N PHE A 73 19.02 4.79 -27.97
CA PHE A 73 17.61 4.45 -27.78
C PHE A 73 17.21 3.18 -28.53
N TRP A 74 17.81 2.94 -29.72
CA TRP A 74 17.45 1.84 -30.61
C TRP A 74 18.29 0.59 -30.37
N ASN A 75 19.55 0.76 -30.00
CA ASN A 75 20.59 -0.28 -29.97
C ASN A 75 20.59 -1.10 -28.66
N ASN A 76 19.46 -1.25 -28.01
CA ASN A 76 19.36 -2.27 -26.97
C ASN A 76 19.05 -3.62 -27.66
N ASN A 77 19.60 -4.72 -27.18
CA ASN A 77 19.41 -6.06 -27.74
C ASN A 77 17.97 -6.59 -27.64
N SER A 78 17.01 -5.76 -27.28
CA SER A 78 15.59 -6.09 -27.15
C SER A 78 14.85 -5.75 -28.44
N GLU A 79 14.05 -6.68 -28.93
CA GLU A 79 13.10 -6.42 -30.02
C GLU A 79 11.89 -5.60 -29.57
N ILE A 80 11.74 -5.36 -28.27
CA ILE A 80 10.61 -4.69 -27.66
C ILE A 80 11.03 -3.34 -27.11
N ILE A 81 10.26 -2.30 -27.42
CA ILE A 81 10.33 -0.99 -26.76
C ILE A 81 9.29 -0.95 -25.66
N GLU A 82 9.72 -0.60 -24.46
CA GLU A 82 8.84 -0.40 -23.30
C GLU A 82 8.68 1.09 -23.03
N VAL A 83 7.43 1.53 -22.93
CA VAL A 83 7.08 2.90 -22.55
C VAL A 83 6.28 2.86 -21.29
N PHE A 84 6.72 3.61 -20.30
CA PHE A 84 6.06 3.74 -19.00
C PHE A 84 5.35 5.08 -18.93
N LYS A 85 4.15 5.08 -18.37
CA LYS A 85 3.50 6.33 -17.99
C LYS A 85 4.11 6.83 -16.68
N ASP A 86 4.53 8.09 -16.63
CA ASP A 86 5.12 8.67 -15.42
C ASP A 86 4.12 8.77 -14.28
N GLU A 87 2.87 9.06 -14.59
CA GLU A 87 1.80 9.10 -13.61
C GLU A 87 1.30 7.68 -13.31
N PRO A 88 1.31 7.26 -12.05
CA PRO A 88 0.73 5.99 -11.66
C PRO A 88 -0.80 6.00 -11.80
N VAL A 89 -1.36 4.82 -12.07
CA VAL A 89 -2.79 4.59 -11.91
C VAL A 89 -3.05 4.21 -10.47
N PHE A 90 -4.10 4.78 -9.89
CA PHE A 90 -4.47 4.59 -8.51
C PHE A 90 -5.99 4.44 -8.38
N ASP A 91 -6.42 3.33 -7.75
CA ASP A 91 -7.79 3.12 -7.32
C ASP A 91 -7.86 3.29 -5.80
N GLY A 92 -8.40 4.42 -5.35
CA GLY A 92 -8.42 4.77 -3.94
C GLY A 92 -9.30 3.86 -3.08
N GLN A 93 -10.38 3.32 -3.62
CA GLN A 93 -11.26 2.42 -2.88
C GLN A 93 -10.62 1.04 -2.76
N PHE A 94 -10.08 0.53 -3.84
CA PHE A 94 -9.36 -0.74 -3.86
C PHE A 94 -8.11 -0.70 -2.98
N SER A 95 -7.32 0.38 -3.06
CA SER A 95 -6.14 0.58 -2.23
C SER A 95 -6.48 0.61 -0.73
N ASN A 96 -7.57 1.28 -0.34
CA ASN A 96 -8.04 1.29 1.05
C ASN A 96 -8.43 -0.12 1.52
N ALA A 97 -9.12 -0.90 0.69
CA ALA A 97 -9.46 -2.28 1.01
C ALA A 97 -8.20 -3.14 1.19
N CYS A 98 -7.22 -3.02 0.29
CA CYS A 98 -5.93 -3.71 0.41
C CYS A 98 -5.22 -3.40 1.72
N TYR A 99 -5.24 -2.14 2.18
CA TYR A 99 -4.66 -1.75 3.47
C TYR A 99 -5.36 -2.41 4.65
N VAL A 100 -6.69 -2.35 4.68
CA VAL A 100 -7.49 -2.95 5.76
C VAL A 100 -7.27 -4.45 5.84
N ASP A 101 -7.32 -5.14 4.70
CA ASP A 101 -7.14 -6.59 4.62
C ASP A 101 -5.73 -7.02 5.09
N ARG A 102 -4.69 -6.32 4.61
CA ARG A 102 -3.30 -6.63 5.01
C ARG A 102 -3.08 -6.36 6.50
N MET A 103 -3.63 -5.28 7.03
CA MET A 103 -3.53 -5.01 8.45
C MET A 103 -4.25 -6.08 9.28
N GLN A 104 -5.45 -6.49 8.88
CA GLN A 104 -6.20 -7.54 9.56
C GLN A 104 -5.43 -8.88 9.55
N GLU A 105 -4.85 -9.27 8.42
CA GLU A 105 -4.04 -10.47 8.32
C GLU A 105 -2.78 -10.39 9.19
N ALA A 106 -2.13 -9.23 9.25
CA ALA A 106 -0.97 -9.01 10.12
C ALA A 106 -1.33 -9.14 11.60
N PHE A 107 -2.48 -8.60 12.02
CA PHE A 107 -2.98 -8.80 13.39
C PHE A 107 -3.28 -10.27 13.69
N ILE A 108 -3.96 -10.99 12.81
CA ILE A 108 -4.22 -12.42 12.96
C ILE A 108 -2.92 -13.22 13.06
N HIS A 109 -1.91 -12.86 12.26
CA HIS A 109 -0.60 -13.50 12.33
C HIS A 109 0.11 -13.20 13.66
N PHE A 110 0.04 -11.95 14.12
CA PHE A 110 0.62 -11.55 15.42
C PHE A 110 -0.04 -12.31 16.58
N GLU A 111 -1.38 -12.34 16.66
CA GLU A 111 -2.14 -13.00 17.72
C GLU A 111 -1.89 -14.51 17.81
N LYS A 112 -1.52 -15.16 16.70
CA LYS A 112 -1.12 -16.57 16.71
C LYS A 112 0.22 -16.81 17.39
N ASN A 113 1.12 -15.84 17.33
CA ASN A 113 2.48 -15.94 17.82
C ASN A 113 2.66 -15.32 19.21
N GLN A 114 1.86 -14.32 19.52
CA GLN A 114 1.95 -13.55 20.75
C GLN A 114 0.55 -13.30 21.32
N LYS A 115 0.36 -13.67 22.59
CA LYS A 115 -0.83 -13.26 23.34
C LYS A 115 -0.56 -11.89 23.92
N THR A 116 -1.35 -10.91 23.52
CA THR A 116 -1.20 -9.51 23.93
C THR A 116 -2.58 -8.92 24.22
N ASP A 117 -2.69 -8.21 25.32
CA ASP A 117 -3.85 -7.38 25.61
C ASP A 117 -3.64 -5.99 24.99
N PHE A 118 -4.09 -5.84 23.76
CA PHE A 118 -3.89 -4.60 22.99
C PHE A 118 -4.49 -3.35 23.63
N LEU A 119 -5.54 -3.51 24.46
CA LEU A 119 -6.19 -2.38 25.12
C LEU A 119 -5.44 -1.89 26.35
N ASN A 120 -4.71 -2.78 27.02
CA ASN A 120 -4.09 -2.48 28.31
C ASN A 120 -2.55 -2.53 28.28
N GLU A 121 -1.94 -3.16 27.26
CA GLU A 121 -0.48 -3.28 27.16
C GLU A 121 0.15 -2.30 26.16
N TRP A 122 -0.63 -1.78 25.19
CA TRP A 122 -0.11 -0.87 24.18
C TRP A 122 -0.46 0.58 24.50
N ASP A 123 0.55 1.41 24.72
CA ASP A 123 0.39 2.85 24.94
C ASP A 123 0.16 3.61 23.62
N HIS A 124 0.80 3.15 22.53
CA HIS A 124 0.76 3.84 21.25
C HIS A 124 0.69 2.87 20.09
N ILE A 125 -0.04 3.26 19.04
CA ILE A 125 -0.07 2.58 17.75
C ILE A 125 0.35 3.60 16.69
N ILE A 126 1.40 3.27 15.93
CA ILE A 126 1.95 4.13 14.89
C ILE A 126 1.65 3.53 13.53
N PHE A 127 1.03 4.31 12.66
CA PHE A 127 0.67 3.90 11.30
C PHE A 127 1.46 4.66 10.24
N HIS A 128 1.73 4.01 9.12
CA HIS A 128 1.92 4.73 7.88
C HIS A 128 0.58 5.33 7.45
N LEU A 129 0.50 6.65 7.32
CA LEU A 129 -0.76 7.36 7.06
C LEU A 129 -0.76 8.03 5.69
N PRO A 130 -1.42 7.46 4.68
CA PRO A 130 -1.66 8.15 3.41
C PRO A 130 -2.52 9.41 3.58
N TYR A 131 -3.42 9.41 4.58
CA TYR A 131 -4.20 10.57 5.02
C TYR A 131 -4.60 10.43 6.51
N ALA A 132 -4.88 11.57 7.16
CA ALA A 132 -4.95 11.69 8.62
C ALA A 132 -5.90 10.71 9.34
N PHE A 133 -7.04 10.36 8.75
CA PHE A 133 -8.03 9.49 9.41
C PHE A 133 -7.90 8.01 9.05
N HIS A 134 -6.95 7.65 8.20
CA HIS A 134 -6.86 6.29 7.67
C HIS A 134 -6.52 5.28 8.76
N GLY A 135 -5.48 5.53 9.56
CA GLY A 135 -5.08 4.66 10.66
C GLY A 135 -6.20 4.42 11.65
N ARG A 136 -6.91 5.48 12.04
CA ARG A 136 -8.05 5.38 12.93
C ARG A 136 -9.18 4.50 12.38
N ARG A 137 -9.47 4.60 11.08
CA ARG A 137 -10.47 3.73 10.43
C ARG A 137 -10.02 2.28 10.35
N MET A 138 -8.75 2.05 10.07
CA MET A 138 -8.20 0.70 9.97
C MET A 138 -8.26 -0.06 11.29
N ILE A 139 -7.88 0.58 12.40
CA ILE A 139 -7.83 -0.10 13.70
C ILE A 139 -9.22 -0.25 14.36
N PHE A 140 -10.22 0.52 13.94
CA PHE A 140 -11.51 0.57 14.62
C PHE A 140 -12.17 -0.81 14.79
N ASN A 141 -12.18 -1.63 13.74
CA ASN A 141 -12.80 -2.95 13.80
C ASN A 141 -12.11 -3.87 14.83
N ASN A 142 -10.78 -3.81 14.89
CA ASN A 142 -10.00 -4.58 15.86
C ASN A 142 -10.27 -4.06 17.28
N TRP A 143 -10.16 -2.75 17.50
CA TRP A 143 -10.47 -2.11 18.77
C TRP A 143 -11.89 -2.46 19.23
N PHE A 144 -12.88 -2.41 18.34
CA PHE A 144 -14.25 -2.70 18.66
C PHE A 144 -14.47 -4.16 19.08
N ASN A 145 -13.75 -5.10 18.48
CA ASN A 145 -13.76 -6.50 18.86
C ASN A 145 -13.04 -6.75 20.21
N TRP A 146 -11.99 -5.99 20.48
CA TRP A 146 -11.27 -6.09 21.75
C TRP A 146 -12.08 -5.53 22.91
N ILE A 147 -12.62 -4.32 22.75
CA ILE A 147 -13.38 -3.66 23.84
C ILE A 147 -14.65 -4.44 24.21
N LYS A 148 -15.29 -5.13 23.26
CA LYS A 148 -16.44 -6.01 23.57
C LYS A 148 -16.12 -7.15 24.55
N LYS A 149 -14.87 -7.50 24.69
CA LYS A 149 -14.39 -8.55 25.59
C LYS A 149 -13.76 -7.99 26.87
N ASP A 150 -13.69 -6.68 26.98
CA ASP A 150 -13.07 -5.95 28.08
C ASP A 150 -14.13 -5.33 29.00
N GLU A 151 -13.79 -5.12 30.26
CA GLU A 151 -14.67 -4.46 31.23
C GLU A 151 -15.07 -3.03 30.83
N LYS A 152 -14.20 -2.34 30.09
CA LYS A 152 -14.44 -0.99 29.52
C LYS A 152 -15.60 -0.95 28.52
N PHE A 153 -16.10 -2.12 28.09
CA PHE A 153 -17.29 -2.16 27.23
C PHE A 153 -18.53 -1.57 27.94
N SER A 154 -18.64 -1.75 29.23
CA SER A 154 -19.71 -1.13 30.02
C SER A 154 -19.68 0.40 29.96
N ASP A 155 -18.49 1.00 29.96
CA ASP A 155 -18.32 2.45 29.83
C ASP A 155 -18.74 2.94 28.45
N LEU A 156 -18.40 2.17 27.39
CA LEU A 156 -18.87 2.46 26.04
C LEU A 156 -20.40 2.41 25.92
N LEU A 157 -21.05 1.39 26.53
CA LEU A 157 -22.52 1.31 26.57
C LEU A 157 -23.14 2.48 27.30
N ASN A 158 -22.54 2.92 28.44
CA ASN A 158 -22.99 4.08 29.17
C ASN A 158 -22.90 5.38 28.35
N GLU A 159 -21.87 5.52 27.49
CA GLU A 159 -21.69 6.70 26.65
C GLU A 159 -22.65 6.73 25.45
N ILE A 160 -22.84 5.59 24.76
CA ILE A 160 -23.46 5.58 23.44
C ILE A 160 -24.80 4.85 23.36
N GLY A 161 -25.19 4.11 24.41
CA GLY A 161 -26.44 3.37 24.47
C GLY A 161 -26.35 1.88 24.14
N SER A 162 -27.49 1.25 23.87
CA SER A 162 -27.59 -0.19 23.65
C SER A 162 -27.00 -0.66 22.34
N GLU A 163 -26.46 -1.90 22.30
CA GLU A 163 -26.02 -2.58 21.08
C GLU A 163 -27.14 -2.79 20.04
N ASP A 164 -28.40 -2.80 20.47
CA ASP A 164 -29.55 -2.96 19.56
C ASP A 164 -29.82 -1.73 18.69
N ASP A 165 -29.13 -0.61 18.93
CA ASP A 165 -29.22 0.58 18.10
C ASP A 165 -28.51 0.34 16.75
N GLU A 166 -29.24 0.48 15.66
CA GLU A 166 -28.69 0.36 14.28
C GLU A 166 -27.50 1.27 14.02
N LEU A 167 -27.38 2.38 14.78
CA LEU A 167 -26.26 3.31 14.69
C LEU A 167 -25.16 3.03 15.70
N PHE A 168 -25.22 1.95 16.48
CA PHE A 168 -24.28 1.64 17.56
C PHE A 168 -22.82 1.70 17.11
N THR A 169 -22.46 0.98 16.04
CA THR A 169 -21.10 0.98 15.49
C THR A 169 -20.63 2.39 15.09
N LYS A 170 -21.51 3.19 14.51
CA LYS A 170 -21.20 4.58 14.12
C LYS A 170 -21.01 5.49 15.32
N LYS A 171 -21.80 5.29 16.38
CA LYS A 171 -21.66 6.00 17.66
C LYS A 171 -20.36 5.59 18.35
N ALA A 172 -20.03 4.28 18.39
CA ALA A 172 -18.79 3.77 18.95
C ALA A 172 -17.56 4.39 18.29
N TYR A 173 -17.54 4.49 16.95
CA TYR A 173 -16.46 5.17 16.22
C TYR A 173 -16.28 6.65 16.60
N LYS A 174 -17.34 7.31 17.07
CA LYS A 174 -17.34 8.72 17.48
C LYS A 174 -17.23 8.92 19.00
N SER A 175 -17.25 7.85 19.77
CA SER A 175 -17.19 7.90 21.24
C SER A 175 -15.89 8.54 21.73
N ASN A 176 -15.92 9.06 22.96
CA ASN A 176 -14.72 9.56 23.64
C ASN A 176 -13.80 8.42 24.06
N ILE A 177 -14.34 7.23 24.30
CA ILE A 177 -13.58 6.04 24.68
C ILE A 177 -12.72 5.54 23.52
N TYR A 178 -13.15 5.76 22.26
CA TYR A 178 -12.34 5.44 21.08
C TYR A 178 -11.37 6.56 20.67
N LYS A 179 -11.59 7.80 21.07
CA LYS A 179 -10.73 8.95 20.70
C LYS A 179 -9.41 8.94 21.45
#